data_79859c074a0da59e97ea17d938f5b97b
#
_entry.id   79859c074a0da59e97ea17d938f5b97b
#
_cell.length_a   1.000
_cell.length_b   1.000
_cell.length_c   1.000
_cell.angle_alpha   90.00
_cell.angle_beta   90.00
_cell.angle_gamma   90.00
#
_symmetry.space_group_name_H-M   'P 1'
#
loop_
_entity.id
_entity.type
_entity.pdbx_description
1 polymer ?
#
loop_
_entity_poly.entity_id
_entity_poly.type
_entity_poly.pdbx_seq_one_letter_code
_entity_poly.pdbx_strand_id
1 'polypeptide(L)'
;MKKRMLIKMLQLMSYAMLLMLAAIIFWFLWGGRVEAAMPEDALTKEESSMTQEELECENYYDNLELLAILTEAEAGNQGLTGKRMVVDVVLNRVDHPDWPNSIAEVILEPNQFSSYWDGGIDKVVEPSEETYLAVRMELQERSYPSIYYFTAGKYGNYGTPWKKVGDHYFSKE
;
A
#
# COMPACT_ATOMS: atom_id res chain seq x y z
N MET A 1 -9.40 -36.36 -12.28
CA MET A 1 -10.44 -35.36 -11.92
C MET A 1 -10.13 -33.97 -12.46
N LYS A 2 -8.94 -33.40 -12.30
CA LYS A 2 -8.56 -32.00 -12.72
C LYS A 2 -8.77 -31.70 -14.23
N LYS A 3 -8.47 -32.62 -15.14
CA LYS A 3 -8.58 -32.41 -16.60
C LYS A 3 -10.04 -32.24 -17.08
N ARG A 4 -10.99 -32.95 -16.48
CA ARG A 4 -12.43 -32.84 -16.80
C ARG A 4 -13.04 -31.53 -16.28
N MET A 5 -12.52 -31.00 -15.16
CA MET A 5 -12.97 -29.74 -14.60
C MET A 5 -12.48 -28.55 -15.43
N LEU A 6 -11.21 -28.60 -15.91
CA LEU A 6 -10.64 -27.59 -16.80
C LEU A 6 -11.39 -27.50 -18.14
N ILE A 7 -11.76 -28.65 -18.73
CA ILE A 7 -12.53 -28.67 -19.98
C ILE A 7 -13.93 -28.07 -19.79
N LYS A 8 -14.59 -28.33 -18.67
CA LYS A 8 -15.89 -27.72 -18.35
C LYS A 8 -15.80 -26.22 -18.13
N MET A 9 -14.73 -25.72 -17.49
CA MET A 9 -14.51 -24.28 -17.32
C MET A 9 -14.25 -23.59 -18.67
N LEU A 10 -13.45 -24.17 -19.55
CA LEU A 10 -13.19 -23.65 -20.89
C LEU A 10 -14.48 -23.63 -21.75
N GLN A 11 -15.34 -24.63 -21.63
CA GLN A 11 -16.64 -24.66 -22.31
C GLN A 11 -17.58 -23.57 -21.77
N LEU A 12 -17.65 -23.37 -20.45
CA LEU A 12 -18.43 -22.30 -19.84
C LEU A 12 -17.98 -20.90 -20.26
N MET A 13 -16.67 -20.66 -20.33
CA MET A 13 -16.12 -19.38 -20.82
C MET A 13 -16.44 -19.16 -22.32
N SER A 14 -16.40 -20.22 -23.12
CA SER A 14 -16.77 -20.15 -24.56
C SER A 14 -18.26 -19.80 -24.74
N TYR A 15 -19.17 -20.37 -23.94
CA TYR A 15 -20.60 -20.03 -23.97
C TYR A 15 -20.87 -18.60 -23.50
N ALA A 16 -20.19 -18.12 -22.46
CA ALA A 16 -20.31 -16.75 -22.00
C ALA A 16 -19.86 -15.73 -23.05
N MET A 17 -18.78 -16.03 -23.76
CA MET A 17 -18.26 -15.18 -24.84
C MET A 17 -19.20 -15.17 -26.07
N LEU A 18 -19.82 -16.30 -26.42
CA LEU A 18 -20.84 -16.38 -27.46
C LEU A 18 -22.11 -15.60 -27.12
N LEU A 19 -22.55 -15.61 -25.87
CA LEU A 19 -23.71 -14.84 -25.40
C LEU A 19 -23.45 -13.34 -25.42
N MET A 20 -22.23 -12.90 -25.04
CA MET A 20 -21.82 -11.51 -25.13
C MET A 20 -21.79 -11.03 -26.58
N LEU A 21 -21.23 -11.83 -27.51
CA LEU A 21 -21.23 -11.54 -28.94
C LEU A 21 -22.64 -11.44 -29.51
N ALA A 22 -23.53 -12.35 -29.12
CA ALA A 22 -24.94 -12.33 -29.52
C ALA A 22 -25.68 -11.09 -29.00
N ALA A 23 -25.41 -10.66 -27.77
CA ALA A 23 -25.97 -9.45 -27.20
C ALA A 23 -25.47 -8.18 -27.93
N ILE A 24 -24.18 -8.13 -28.29
CA ILE A 24 -23.61 -7.01 -29.06
C ILE A 24 -24.21 -6.95 -30.47
N ILE A 25 -24.35 -8.11 -31.14
CA ILE A 25 -24.96 -8.19 -32.48
C ILE A 25 -26.44 -7.82 -32.41
N PHE A 26 -27.18 -8.27 -31.41
CA PHE A 26 -28.55 -7.90 -31.17
C PHE A 26 -28.71 -6.38 -30.94
N TRP A 27 -27.79 -5.78 -30.15
CA TRP A 27 -27.76 -4.35 -29.92
C TRP A 27 -27.46 -3.55 -31.22
N PHE A 28 -26.55 -4.03 -32.08
CA PHE A 28 -26.25 -3.42 -33.38
C PHE A 28 -27.36 -3.59 -34.42
N LEU A 29 -28.06 -4.71 -34.44
CA LEU A 29 -29.10 -5.02 -35.45
C LEU A 29 -30.49 -4.46 -35.07
N TRP A 30 -30.78 -4.26 -33.77
CA TRP A 30 -32.12 -3.84 -33.31
C TRP A 30 -32.10 -2.53 -32.50
N GLY A 31 -30.93 -2.01 -32.18
CA GLY A 31 -30.76 -0.74 -31.50
C GLY A 31 -30.94 0.46 -32.43
N GLY A 32 -32.11 0.55 -33.06
CA GLY A 32 -32.55 1.77 -33.68
C GLY A 32 -32.74 2.85 -32.62
N ARG A 33 -31.89 3.91 -32.68
CA ARG A 33 -32.11 5.23 -32.12
C ARG A 33 -33.06 5.31 -30.91
N VAL A 34 -32.52 5.15 -29.73
CA VAL A 34 -33.00 5.87 -28.58
C VAL A 34 -31.97 6.97 -28.32
N GLU A 35 -32.24 8.11 -28.94
CA GLU A 35 -31.65 9.39 -28.59
C GLU A 35 -32.32 9.81 -27.25
N ALA A 36 -31.97 9.09 -26.19
CA ALA A 36 -32.17 9.57 -24.84
C ALA A 36 -30.98 10.48 -24.57
N ALA A 37 -31.19 11.79 -24.77
CA ALA A 37 -30.33 12.78 -24.16
C ALA A 37 -30.25 12.46 -22.67
N MET A 38 -29.18 11.83 -22.24
CA MET A 38 -28.84 11.75 -20.83
C MET A 38 -28.54 13.18 -20.39
N PRO A 39 -29.21 13.70 -19.37
CA PRO A 39 -28.89 15.01 -18.87
C PRO A 39 -27.42 15.01 -18.46
N GLU A 40 -26.66 15.97 -18.92
CA GLU A 40 -25.25 16.19 -18.63
C GLU A 40 -24.97 16.24 -17.11
N ASP A 41 -26.00 16.52 -16.33
CA ASP A 41 -25.99 16.54 -14.86
C ASP A 41 -25.94 15.14 -14.20
N ALA A 42 -26.19 14.05 -14.92
CA ALA A 42 -26.17 12.71 -14.36
C ALA A 42 -24.73 12.13 -14.29
N LEU A 43 -23.83 12.55 -15.17
CA LEU A 43 -22.43 12.10 -15.19
C LEU A 43 -21.56 12.78 -14.12
N THR A 44 -21.98 13.95 -13.62
CA THR A 44 -21.23 14.67 -12.59
C THR A 44 -21.63 14.30 -11.16
N LYS A 45 -22.61 13.44 -10.97
CA LYS A 45 -23.16 13.09 -9.66
C LYS A 45 -22.71 11.72 -9.11
N GLU A 46 -22.14 10.84 -9.92
CA GLU A 46 -21.60 9.56 -9.46
C GLU A 46 -20.10 9.62 -9.05
N GLU A 47 -19.39 10.70 -9.39
CA GLU A 47 -17.96 10.85 -9.09
C GLU A 47 -17.67 11.53 -7.74
N SER A 48 -18.67 11.78 -6.92
CA SER A 48 -18.50 12.60 -5.71
C SER A 48 -19.43 12.24 -4.56
N SER A 49 -19.34 11.07 -4.02
CA SER A 49 -19.70 10.92 -2.60
C SER A 49 -19.20 9.60 -1.99
N MET A 50 -17.89 9.41 -1.95
CA MET A 50 -17.35 8.53 -0.93
C MET A 50 -17.76 9.10 0.42
N THR A 51 -18.30 8.27 1.27
CA THR A 51 -18.60 8.66 2.65
C THR A 51 -17.28 8.93 3.38
N GLN A 52 -17.33 9.72 4.45
CA GLN A 52 -16.16 9.97 5.29
C GLN A 52 -15.52 8.65 5.77
N GLU A 53 -16.32 7.64 6.09
CA GLU A 53 -15.89 6.31 6.53
C GLU A 53 -15.16 5.53 5.43
N GLU A 54 -15.66 5.61 4.18
CA GLU A 54 -14.99 4.98 3.02
C GLU A 54 -13.65 5.65 2.74
N LEU A 55 -13.56 6.98 2.83
CA LEU A 55 -12.33 7.72 2.64
C LEU A 55 -11.28 7.41 3.73
N GLU A 56 -11.71 7.31 4.98
CA GLU A 56 -10.84 6.91 6.10
C GLU A 56 -10.33 5.47 5.93
N CYS A 57 -11.18 4.56 5.45
CA CYS A 57 -10.83 3.19 5.16
C CYS A 57 -9.81 3.10 4.02
N GLU A 58 -10.01 3.81 2.91
CA GLU A 58 -9.07 3.86 1.79
C GLU A 58 -7.71 4.41 2.24
N ASN A 59 -7.70 5.55 2.93
CA ASN A 59 -6.47 6.13 3.49
C ASN A 59 -5.73 5.18 4.43
N TYR A 60 -6.45 4.40 5.23
CA TYR A 60 -5.82 3.41 6.10
C TYR A 60 -5.11 2.32 5.29
N TYR A 61 -5.76 1.78 4.26
CA TYR A 61 -5.16 0.73 3.43
C TYR A 61 -3.99 1.23 2.60
N ASP A 62 -4.05 2.43 2.06
CA ASP A 62 -2.96 3.07 1.32
C ASP A 62 -1.73 3.28 2.22
N ASN A 63 -1.94 3.78 3.44
CA ASN A 63 -0.88 3.96 4.42
C ASN A 63 -0.28 2.62 4.88
N LEU A 64 -1.10 1.59 5.07
CA LEU A 64 -0.66 0.25 5.44
C LEU A 64 0.23 -0.34 4.34
N GLU A 65 -0.20 -0.25 3.10
CA GLU A 65 0.55 -0.79 1.95
C GLU A 65 1.87 -0.06 1.75
N LEU A 66 1.85 1.27 1.77
CA LEU A 66 3.05 2.09 1.61
C LEU A 66 4.09 1.82 2.70
N LEU A 67 3.66 1.73 3.97
CA LEU A 67 4.52 1.35 5.09
C LEU A 67 5.05 -0.07 4.96
N ALA A 68 4.23 -1.01 4.49
CA ALA A 68 4.65 -2.40 4.32
C ALA A 68 5.72 -2.53 3.23
N ILE A 69 5.54 -1.89 2.08
CA ILE A 69 6.52 -1.89 0.99
C ILE A 69 7.84 -1.27 1.45
N LEU A 70 7.80 -0.10 2.09
CA LEU A 70 9.01 0.53 2.63
C LEU A 70 9.70 -0.37 3.67
N THR A 71 8.95 -0.90 4.62
CA THR A 71 9.49 -1.73 5.70
C THR A 71 10.09 -3.02 5.16
N GLU A 72 9.50 -3.63 4.14
CA GLU A 72 10.08 -4.81 3.47
C GLU A 72 11.38 -4.44 2.75
N ALA A 73 11.43 -3.31 2.06
CA ALA A 73 12.63 -2.84 1.38
C ALA A 73 13.79 -2.53 2.35
N GLU A 74 13.49 -1.89 3.48
CA GLU A 74 14.49 -1.47 4.48
C GLU A 74 14.86 -2.60 5.47
N ALA A 75 13.91 -3.43 5.85
CA ALA A 75 14.04 -4.37 6.97
C ALA A 75 13.49 -5.77 6.66
N GLY A 76 13.34 -6.16 5.40
CA GLY A 76 12.76 -7.45 5.01
C GLY A 76 13.54 -8.65 5.58
N ASN A 77 14.86 -8.52 5.74
CA ASN A 77 15.73 -9.52 6.37
C ASN A 77 15.77 -9.46 7.91
N GLN A 78 15.08 -8.50 8.53
CA GLN A 78 15.02 -8.37 9.99
C GLN A 78 13.82 -9.14 10.56
N GLY A 79 13.91 -9.55 11.83
CA GLY A 79 12.75 -10.11 12.54
C GLY A 79 11.71 -9.05 12.90
N LEU A 80 10.55 -9.49 13.38
CA LEU A 80 9.39 -8.67 13.70
C LEU A 80 9.73 -7.40 14.49
N THR A 81 10.57 -7.49 15.51
CA THR A 81 10.97 -6.30 16.31
C THR A 81 11.69 -5.24 15.47
N GLY A 82 12.60 -5.63 14.59
CA GLY A 82 13.33 -4.71 13.72
C GLY A 82 12.38 -4.02 12.73
N LYS A 83 11.47 -4.76 12.13
CA LYS A 83 10.44 -4.26 11.23
C LYS A 83 9.53 -3.25 11.94
N ARG A 84 9.01 -3.59 13.13
CA ARG A 84 8.20 -2.69 13.95
C ARG A 84 8.90 -1.38 14.25
N MET A 85 10.19 -1.43 14.61
CA MET A 85 10.97 -0.22 14.89
C MET A 85 11.18 0.66 13.65
N VAL A 86 11.32 0.08 12.45
CA VAL A 86 11.37 0.86 11.20
C VAL A 86 10.04 1.57 10.95
N VAL A 87 8.91 0.88 11.14
CA VAL A 87 7.58 1.50 11.05
C VAL A 87 7.44 2.66 12.06
N ASP A 88 7.85 2.46 13.31
CA ASP A 88 7.78 3.49 14.34
C ASP A 88 8.63 4.73 14.02
N VAL A 89 9.78 4.56 13.36
CA VAL A 89 10.58 5.70 12.90
C VAL A 89 9.77 6.57 11.93
N VAL A 90 9.08 5.98 10.96
CA VAL A 90 8.21 6.75 10.03
C VAL A 90 7.09 7.45 10.79
N LEU A 91 6.36 6.70 11.58
CA LEU A 91 5.18 7.19 12.29
C LEU A 91 5.51 8.25 13.34
N ASN A 92 6.63 8.12 14.05
CA ASN A 92 7.10 9.15 15.01
C ASN A 92 7.48 10.45 14.30
N ARG A 93 8.05 10.35 13.09
CA ARG A 93 8.34 11.54 12.28
C ARG A 93 7.07 12.25 11.84
N VAL A 94 6.03 11.50 11.42
CA VAL A 94 4.71 12.07 11.07
C VAL A 94 4.12 12.89 12.23
N ASP A 95 4.31 12.44 13.47
CA ASP A 95 3.79 13.11 14.66
C ASP A 95 4.68 14.25 15.15
N HIS A 96 5.90 14.38 14.63
CA HIS A 96 6.87 15.38 15.10
C HIS A 96 6.80 16.67 14.27
N PRO A 97 6.78 17.85 14.90
CA PRO A 97 6.57 19.14 14.22
C PRO A 97 7.66 19.53 13.20
N ASP A 98 8.87 18.95 13.31
CA ASP A 98 9.98 19.25 12.41
C ASP A 98 10.02 18.35 11.17
N TRP A 99 9.04 17.43 11.02
CA TRP A 99 8.91 16.51 9.91
C TRP A 99 7.59 16.72 9.16
N PRO A 100 7.47 16.22 7.92
CA PRO A 100 6.19 16.19 7.21
C PRO A 100 5.11 15.45 8.01
N ASN A 101 3.86 15.88 7.85
CA ASN A 101 2.73 15.39 8.64
C ASN A 101 1.92 14.26 7.96
N SER A 102 2.50 13.61 6.95
CA SER A 102 1.92 12.42 6.33
C SER A 102 2.98 11.35 6.09
N ILE A 103 2.54 10.09 6.10
CA ILE A 103 3.41 8.92 5.87
C ILE A 103 4.10 9.03 4.51
N ALA A 104 3.34 9.38 3.47
CA ALA A 104 3.88 9.52 2.12
C ALA A 104 4.98 10.59 2.06
N GLU A 105 4.74 11.77 2.63
CA GLU A 105 5.73 12.87 2.60
C GLU A 105 6.98 12.53 3.41
N VAL A 106 6.86 11.85 4.56
CA VAL A 106 8.00 11.38 5.35
C VAL A 106 8.84 10.37 4.56
N ILE A 107 8.20 9.46 3.83
CA ILE A 107 8.88 8.47 2.99
C ILE A 107 9.57 9.13 1.80
N LEU A 108 8.91 10.13 1.20
CA LEU A 108 9.40 10.87 0.04
C LEU A 108 10.45 11.95 0.38
N GLU A 109 10.67 12.23 1.66
CA GLU A 109 11.66 13.22 2.09
C GLU A 109 13.04 12.88 1.54
N PRO A 110 13.72 13.80 0.85
CA PRO A 110 15.00 13.53 0.20
C PRO A 110 16.07 12.98 1.16
N ASN A 111 16.73 11.89 0.76
CA ASN A 111 17.80 11.21 1.49
C ASN A 111 17.41 10.55 2.82
N GLN A 112 16.11 10.37 3.11
CA GLN A 112 15.69 9.71 4.35
C GLN A 112 15.66 8.18 4.22
N PHE A 113 15.10 7.66 3.15
CA PHE A 113 15.03 6.22 2.88
C PHE A 113 15.71 5.93 1.55
N SER A 114 16.92 5.33 1.60
CA SER A 114 17.70 5.05 0.39
C SER A 114 16.99 4.11 -0.55
N SER A 115 16.25 3.13 -0.02
CA SER A 115 15.51 2.16 -0.81
C SER A 115 14.48 2.79 -1.75
N TYR A 116 13.93 3.95 -1.38
CA TYR A 116 13.05 4.71 -2.27
C TYR A 116 13.82 5.29 -3.48
N TRP A 117 14.99 5.86 -3.25
CA TRP A 117 15.74 6.59 -4.27
C TRP A 117 16.66 5.71 -5.13
N ASP A 118 17.07 4.55 -4.63
CA ASP A 118 17.94 3.59 -5.35
C ASP A 118 17.17 2.45 -6.04
N GLY A 119 15.84 2.50 -6.02
CA GLY A 119 14.96 1.49 -6.59
C GLY A 119 14.89 0.21 -5.76
N GLY A 120 15.24 0.25 -4.48
CA GLY A 120 15.05 -0.85 -3.53
C GLY A 120 13.57 -1.20 -3.36
N ILE A 121 12.71 -0.19 -3.28
CA ILE A 121 11.24 -0.34 -3.21
C ILE A 121 10.68 -1.08 -4.43
N ASP A 122 11.18 -0.79 -5.64
CA ASP A 122 10.71 -1.42 -6.87
C ASP A 122 11.02 -2.93 -6.96
N LYS A 123 11.90 -3.42 -6.10
CA LYS A 123 12.25 -4.85 -6.01
C LYS A 123 11.33 -5.63 -5.07
N VAL A 124 10.54 -4.94 -4.27
CA VAL A 124 9.55 -5.58 -3.41
C VAL A 124 8.36 -6.00 -4.27
N VAL A 125 8.23 -7.29 -4.52
CA VAL A 125 7.10 -7.85 -5.27
C VAL A 125 5.85 -7.91 -4.39
N GLU A 126 6.03 -8.34 -3.14
CA GLU A 126 4.99 -8.43 -2.12
C GLU A 126 5.64 -8.42 -0.73
N PRO A 127 5.23 -7.55 0.19
CA PRO A 127 5.68 -7.61 1.58
C PRO A 127 5.32 -8.92 2.26
N SER A 128 6.17 -9.40 3.15
CA SER A 128 5.90 -10.62 3.91
C SER A 128 4.76 -10.42 4.92
N GLU A 129 4.07 -11.52 5.28
CA GLU A 129 3.04 -11.50 6.32
C GLU A 129 3.55 -10.93 7.67
N GLU A 130 4.83 -11.19 7.99
CA GLU A 130 5.46 -10.62 9.19
C GLU A 130 5.62 -9.11 9.08
N THR A 131 5.89 -8.58 7.89
CA THR A 131 5.95 -7.14 7.63
C THR A 131 4.57 -6.49 7.77
N TYR A 132 3.53 -7.06 7.17
CA TYR A 132 2.16 -6.59 7.35
C TYR A 132 1.72 -6.65 8.83
N LEU A 133 2.12 -7.69 9.55
CA LEU A 133 1.85 -7.78 10.99
C LEU A 133 2.54 -6.64 11.76
N ALA A 134 3.82 -6.35 11.46
CA ALA A 134 4.56 -5.26 12.07
C ALA A 134 3.86 -3.91 11.86
N VAL A 135 3.45 -3.63 10.62
CA VAL A 135 2.76 -2.37 10.28
C VAL A 135 1.43 -2.26 11.00
N ARG A 136 0.58 -3.29 10.96
CA ARG A 136 -0.71 -3.27 11.66
C ARG A 136 -0.58 -3.05 13.17
N MET A 137 0.44 -3.66 13.78
CA MET A 137 0.70 -3.48 15.23
C MET A 137 1.02 -2.02 15.56
N GLU A 138 1.91 -1.39 14.81
CA GLU A 138 2.35 -0.02 15.11
C GLU A 138 1.34 1.05 14.67
N LEU A 139 0.52 0.80 13.65
CA LEU A 139 -0.63 1.65 13.32
C LEU A 139 -1.68 1.61 14.42
N GLN A 140 -1.85 0.48 15.11
CA GLN A 140 -2.78 0.35 16.22
C GLN A 140 -2.24 0.99 17.51
N GLU A 141 -0.98 0.71 17.84
CA GLU A 141 -0.32 1.24 19.06
C GLU A 141 1.20 1.27 18.88
N ARG A 142 1.81 2.46 19.06
CA ARG A 142 3.24 2.69 18.96
C ARG A 142 4.01 2.02 20.09
N SER A 143 4.99 1.17 19.74
CA SER A 143 5.82 0.47 20.73
C SER A 143 7.08 1.26 21.10
N TYR A 144 7.58 2.08 20.19
CA TYR A 144 8.84 2.81 20.36
C TYR A 144 8.69 4.30 19.99
N PRO A 145 7.93 5.08 20.77
CA PRO A 145 7.50 6.45 20.41
C PRO A 145 8.61 7.50 20.44
N SER A 146 9.85 7.13 20.68
CA SER A 146 10.96 8.08 20.81
C SER A 146 12.14 7.79 19.88
N ILE A 147 11.97 6.88 18.90
CA ILE A 147 13.01 6.59 17.91
C ILE A 147 12.71 7.35 16.60
N TYR A 148 13.69 8.07 16.08
CA TYR A 148 13.54 8.90 14.87
C TYR A 148 14.54 8.55 13.78
N TYR A 149 15.59 7.78 14.10
CA TYR A 149 16.64 7.44 13.16
C TYR A 149 17.03 5.98 13.25
N PHE A 150 17.39 5.38 12.12
CA PHE A 150 18.09 4.10 12.08
C PHE A 150 19.13 4.10 10.96
N THR A 151 20.13 3.24 11.11
CA THR A 151 21.18 3.01 10.10
C THR A 151 21.62 1.57 10.15
N ALA A 152 22.07 1.02 9.03
CA ALA A 152 22.66 -0.31 8.99
C ALA A 152 24.15 -0.28 9.38
N GLY A 153 24.64 -1.32 10.04
CA GLY A 153 26.05 -1.55 10.32
C GLY A 153 26.64 -0.79 11.50
N LYS A 154 26.28 0.48 11.74
CA LYS A 154 26.74 1.31 12.86
C LYS A 154 25.75 2.43 13.15
N TYR A 155 25.90 3.12 14.29
CA TYR A 155 25.13 4.33 14.55
C TYR A 155 25.46 5.44 13.55
N GLY A 156 24.43 6.14 13.09
CA GLY A 156 24.54 7.32 12.24
C GLY A 156 25.01 8.56 13.00
N ASN A 157 24.99 9.69 12.32
CA ASN A 157 25.41 10.99 12.87
C ASN A 157 24.25 11.77 13.52
N TYR A 158 23.03 11.28 13.44
CA TYR A 158 21.82 11.95 13.90
C TYR A 158 21.25 11.27 15.15
N GLY A 159 20.77 12.09 16.06
CA GLY A 159 20.15 11.65 17.30
C GLY A 159 21.12 11.00 18.30
N THR A 160 20.57 10.57 19.41
CA THR A 160 21.29 9.90 20.50
C THR A 160 21.25 8.40 20.31
N PRO A 161 22.40 7.69 20.18
CA PRO A 161 22.44 6.25 20.11
C PRO A 161 21.64 5.55 21.20
N TRP A 162 20.77 4.60 20.82
CA TRP A 162 19.92 3.94 21.82
C TRP A 162 20.04 2.41 21.77
N LYS A 163 19.71 1.75 20.65
CA LYS A 163 19.63 0.29 20.62
C LYS A 163 19.98 -0.30 19.26
N LYS A 164 20.71 -1.41 19.30
CA LYS A 164 20.90 -2.27 18.12
C LYS A 164 19.86 -3.39 18.13
N VAL A 165 19.18 -3.62 16.98
CA VAL A 165 18.27 -4.75 16.72
C VAL A 165 18.59 -5.31 15.34
N GLY A 166 18.93 -6.60 15.28
CA GLY A 166 19.43 -7.19 14.04
C GLY A 166 20.65 -6.43 13.49
N ASP A 167 20.57 -6.00 12.25
CA ASP A 167 21.62 -5.22 11.59
C ASP A 167 21.43 -3.70 11.72
N HIS A 168 20.32 -3.27 12.30
CA HIS A 168 19.96 -1.86 12.46
C HIS A 168 20.35 -1.30 13.82
N TYR A 169 20.79 -0.04 13.79
CA TYR A 169 21.19 0.80 14.94
C TYR A 169 20.21 1.95 15.04
N PHE A 170 19.38 1.95 16.06
CA PHE A 170 18.33 2.94 16.28
C PHE A 170 18.78 4.05 17.23
N SER A 171 18.44 5.30 16.89
CA SER A 171 18.72 6.47 17.70
C SER A 171 17.43 7.24 18.01
N LYS A 172 17.42 7.85 19.19
CA LYS A 172 16.38 8.77 19.62
C LYS A 172 16.71 10.18 19.15
N GLU A 173 15.82 11.10 19.37
CA GLU A 173 16.07 12.50 19.14
C GLU A 173 17.28 13.01 19.91
#